data_0ed494ce4b8f94b5ffb30ff8bdc56539
#
_entry.id   0ed494ce4b8f94b5ffb30ff8bdc56539
#
_cell.length_a   1.000
_cell.length_b   1.000
_cell.length_c   1.000
_cell.angle_alpha   90.00
_cell.angle_beta   90.00
_cell.angle_gamma   90.00
#
_symmetry.space_group_name_H-M   'P 1'
#
loop_
_entity.id
_entity.type
_entity.pdbx_description
1 polymer ?
#
loop_
_entity_poly.entity_id
_entity_poly.type
_entity_poly.pdbx_seq_one_letter_code
_entity_poly.pdbx_strand_id
1 'polypeptide(L)'
;MNHYDVIIIGAGPGGIYTAYELAQKRPELKVAVFESGNPLHKRHCPIDGKKVKSCIKCSTCAIMNGFGGAGAFSDGKYNITNDFGGTLYEYIGRDEAMALMRYVDGDRKSVV
;
A
#
# COMPACT_ATOMS: atom_id res chain seq x y z
N MET A 1 -14.64 -23.85 10.23
CA MET A 1 -14.68 -22.37 10.23
C MET A 1 -13.25 -21.85 10.32
N ASN A 2 -12.89 -20.91 9.47
CA ASN A 2 -11.56 -20.29 9.52
C ASN A 2 -11.56 -19.18 10.57
N HIS A 3 -10.60 -19.26 11.50
CA HIS A 3 -10.38 -18.22 12.49
C HIS A 3 -9.09 -17.49 12.17
N TYR A 4 -9.11 -16.17 12.33
CA TYR A 4 -7.94 -15.30 12.20
C TYR A 4 -7.78 -14.49 13.47
N ASP A 5 -6.54 -14.27 13.90
CA ASP A 5 -6.21 -13.42 15.05
C ASP A 5 -6.28 -11.95 14.69
N VAL A 6 -5.91 -11.63 13.43
CA VAL A 6 -5.94 -10.27 12.90
C VAL A 6 -6.53 -10.27 11.49
N ILE A 7 -7.42 -9.33 11.24
CA ILE A 7 -7.97 -9.06 9.90
C ILE A 7 -7.56 -7.66 9.49
N ILE A 8 -6.92 -7.55 8.32
CA ILE A 8 -6.51 -6.29 7.70
C ILE A 8 -7.41 -6.04 6.50
N ILE A 9 -8.05 -4.88 6.46
CA ILE A 9 -8.90 -4.48 5.36
C ILE A 9 -8.12 -3.52 4.45
N GLY A 10 -7.86 -3.97 3.23
CA GLY A 10 -7.11 -3.25 2.22
C GLY A 10 -5.64 -3.67 2.14
N ALA A 11 -5.18 -3.95 0.93
CA ALA A 11 -3.80 -4.29 0.61
C ALA A 11 -3.07 -3.15 -0.11
N GLY A 12 -3.29 -1.93 0.34
CA GLY A 12 -2.44 -0.79 0.04
C GLY A 12 -1.18 -0.79 0.92
N PRO A 13 -0.33 0.24 0.84
CA PRO A 13 0.90 0.31 1.63
C PRO A 13 0.69 0.09 3.12
N GLY A 14 -0.33 0.72 3.72
CA GLY A 14 -0.65 0.56 5.13
C GLY A 14 -0.96 -0.87 5.53
N GLY A 15 -1.81 -1.55 4.76
CA GLY A 15 -2.17 -2.96 5.01
C GLY A 15 -1.01 -3.91 4.79
N ILE A 16 -0.23 -3.69 3.73
CA ILE A 16 0.96 -4.51 3.41
C ILE A 16 2.00 -4.39 4.53
N TYR A 17 2.35 -3.16 4.95
CA TYR A 17 3.32 -2.96 6.03
C TYR A 17 2.81 -3.47 7.37
N THR A 18 1.52 -3.37 7.65
CA THR A 18 0.92 -3.96 8.85
C THR A 18 1.10 -5.48 8.86
N ALA A 19 0.79 -6.15 7.75
CA ALA A 19 0.98 -7.60 7.61
C ALA A 19 2.45 -7.99 7.72
N TYR A 20 3.33 -7.24 7.08
CA TYR A 20 4.78 -7.45 7.13
C TYR A 20 5.32 -7.34 8.56
N GLU A 21 4.98 -6.28 9.28
CA GLU A 21 5.42 -6.08 10.67
C GLU A 21 4.89 -7.15 11.62
N LEU A 22 3.63 -7.57 11.45
CA LEU A 22 3.05 -8.66 12.21
C LEU A 22 3.78 -9.97 11.94
N ALA A 23 4.09 -10.27 10.69
CA ALA A 23 4.84 -11.48 10.32
C ALA A 23 6.26 -11.49 10.93
N GLN A 24 6.89 -10.34 11.07
CA GLN A 24 8.21 -10.21 11.70
C GLN A 24 8.17 -10.31 13.23
N LYS A 25 7.22 -9.62 13.85
CA LYS A 25 7.18 -9.44 15.30
C LYS A 25 6.30 -10.47 16.02
N ARG A 26 5.28 -10.96 15.35
CA ARG A 26 4.30 -11.90 15.91
C ARG A 26 3.96 -13.00 14.90
N PRO A 27 4.95 -13.84 14.52
CA PRO A 27 4.76 -14.88 13.49
C PRO A 27 3.75 -15.95 13.88
N GLU A 28 3.42 -16.08 15.16
CA GLU A 28 2.39 -17.00 15.66
C GLU A 28 0.97 -16.57 15.33
N LEU A 29 0.75 -15.29 15.02
CA LEU A 29 -0.59 -14.78 14.70
C LEU A 29 -1.02 -15.19 13.30
N LYS A 30 -2.26 -15.67 13.20
CA LYS A 30 -2.92 -15.97 11.93
C LYS A 30 -3.55 -14.69 11.37
N VAL A 31 -2.92 -14.13 10.36
CA VAL A 31 -3.32 -12.84 9.77
C VAL A 31 -3.99 -13.07 8.43
N ALA A 32 -5.12 -12.40 8.18
CA ALA A 32 -5.77 -12.34 6.88
C ALA A 32 -5.81 -10.90 6.37
N VAL A 33 -5.51 -10.73 5.08
CA VAL A 33 -5.64 -9.44 4.39
C VAL A 33 -6.73 -9.56 3.34
N PHE A 34 -7.71 -8.67 3.40
CA PHE A 34 -8.81 -8.61 2.44
C PHE A 34 -8.67 -7.37 1.56
N GLU A 35 -8.61 -7.60 0.25
CA GLU A 35 -8.51 -6.53 -0.76
C GLU A 35 -9.70 -6.63 -1.72
N SER A 36 -10.37 -5.49 -1.94
CA SER A 36 -11.53 -5.43 -2.83
C SER A 36 -11.18 -5.44 -4.32
N GLY A 37 -9.99 -4.98 -4.67
CA GLY A 37 -9.53 -4.93 -6.06
C GLY A 37 -8.79 -6.20 -6.48
N ASN A 38 -8.21 -6.15 -7.67
CA ASN A 38 -7.56 -7.30 -8.28
C ASN A 38 -6.11 -7.49 -7.80
N PRO A 39 -5.57 -8.72 -7.88
CA PRO A 39 -4.15 -8.95 -7.72
C PRO A 39 -3.35 -8.21 -8.82
N LEU A 40 -2.10 -7.90 -8.54
CA LEU A 40 -1.28 -7.00 -9.36
C LEU A 40 -1.26 -7.37 -10.85
N HIS A 41 -1.13 -8.66 -11.17
CA HIS A 41 -1.08 -9.16 -12.54
C HIS A 41 -2.40 -9.01 -13.33
N LYS A 42 -3.51 -8.74 -12.65
CA LYS A 42 -4.83 -8.49 -13.27
C LYS A 42 -5.22 -7.00 -13.27
N ARG A 43 -4.35 -6.13 -12.77
CA ARG A 43 -4.61 -4.70 -12.72
C ARG A 43 -4.17 -4.04 -14.03
N HIS A 44 -5.10 -3.88 -14.96
CA HIS A 44 -4.88 -3.22 -16.25
C HIS A 44 -5.88 -2.11 -16.46
N CYS A 45 -5.37 -0.92 -16.75
CA CYS A 45 -6.21 0.18 -17.24
C CYS A 45 -6.58 -0.07 -18.70
N PRO A 46 -7.87 0.06 -19.08
CA PRO A 46 -8.29 -0.17 -20.46
C PRO A 46 -7.81 0.89 -21.46
N ILE A 47 -7.21 1.99 -21.00
CA ILE A 47 -6.63 3.01 -21.88
C ILE A 47 -5.44 2.40 -22.64
N ASP A 48 -5.57 2.30 -23.96
CA ASP A 48 -4.54 1.76 -24.86
C ASP A 48 -3.96 2.79 -25.83
N GLY A 49 -4.48 4.03 -25.77
CA GLY A 49 -4.07 5.12 -26.66
C GLY A 49 -4.58 5.00 -28.11
N LYS A 50 -5.24 3.91 -28.44
CA LYS A 50 -5.78 3.62 -29.79
C LYS A 50 -7.30 3.61 -29.80
N LYS A 51 -7.90 2.55 -29.27
CA LYS A 51 -9.35 2.39 -29.18
C LYS A 51 -9.92 3.16 -27.98
N VAL A 52 -9.26 3.05 -26.85
CA VAL A 52 -9.64 3.74 -25.61
C VAL A 52 -8.58 4.80 -25.31
N LYS A 53 -8.90 6.07 -25.61
CA LYS A 53 -7.96 7.19 -25.49
C LYS A 53 -8.06 7.96 -24.18
N SER A 54 -9.17 7.79 -23.47
CA SER A 54 -9.42 8.50 -22.19
C SER A 54 -10.08 7.60 -21.17
N CYS A 55 -10.13 8.05 -19.92
CA CYS A 55 -10.69 7.31 -18.82
C CYS A 55 -12.18 7.00 -19.05
N ILE A 56 -12.56 5.73 -18.95
CA ILE A 56 -13.94 5.24 -19.09
C ILE A 56 -14.68 5.15 -17.75
N LYS A 57 -14.07 5.63 -16.66
CA LYS A 57 -14.66 5.63 -15.32
C LYS A 57 -15.12 4.25 -14.84
N CYS A 58 -14.21 3.27 -14.87
CA CYS A 58 -14.46 1.92 -14.39
C CYS A 58 -15.03 1.93 -12.97
N SER A 59 -15.94 1.02 -12.65
CA SER A 59 -16.50 0.86 -11.30
C SER A 59 -15.40 0.55 -10.26
N THR A 60 -14.40 -0.23 -10.63
CA THR A 60 -13.17 -0.45 -9.87
C THR A 60 -11.99 -0.03 -10.71
N CYS A 61 -11.36 1.09 -10.37
CA CYS A 61 -10.21 1.61 -11.10
C CYS A 61 -8.98 0.75 -10.86
N ALA A 62 -8.45 0.13 -11.91
CA ALA A 62 -7.27 -0.74 -11.82
C ALA A 62 -5.99 0.00 -11.40
N ILE A 63 -5.92 1.33 -11.61
CA ILE A 63 -4.78 2.15 -11.19
C ILE A 63 -4.86 2.51 -9.70
N MET A 64 -6.06 2.81 -9.21
CA MET A 64 -6.26 3.28 -7.84
C MET A 64 -6.54 2.16 -6.84
N ASN A 65 -7.17 1.07 -7.27
CA ASN A 65 -7.64 -0.01 -6.42
C ASN A 65 -6.99 -1.35 -6.78
N GLY A 66 -6.70 -2.13 -5.77
CA GLY A 66 -6.14 -3.46 -5.89
C GLY A 66 -4.89 -3.64 -5.05
N PHE A 67 -4.32 -4.83 -5.10
CA PHE A 67 -3.11 -5.16 -4.36
C PHE A 67 -1.97 -4.17 -4.69
N GLY A 68 -1.34 -3.64 -3.65
CA GLY A 68 -0.32 -2.60 -3.76
C GLY A 68 -0.88 -1.16 -3.70
N GLY A 69 -2.21 -0.99 -3.77
CA GLY A 69 -2.86 0.31 -3.72
C GLY A 69 -2.55 1.19 -4.93
N ALA A 70 -2.78 2.49 -4.80
CA ALA A 70 -2.50 3.48 -5.85
C ALA A 70 -1.00 3.62 -6.14
N GLY A 71 -0.14 3.33 -5.15
CA GLY A 71 1.31 3.41 -5.30
C GLY A 71 1.95 2.30 -6.13
N ALA A 72 1.22 1.22 -6.46
CA ALA A 72 1.75 0.10 -7.23
C ALA A 72 2.24 0.48 -8.64
N PHE A 73 1.72 1.55 -9.19
CA PHE A 73 2.08 2.07 -10.53
C PHE A 73 2.69 3.47 -10.46
N SER A 74 3.32 3.82 -9.35
CA SER A 74 4.03 5.09 -9.19
C SER A 74 5.38 5.06 -9.92
N ASP A 75 5.99 6.23 -10.07
CA ASP A 75 7.36 6.38 -10.60
C ASP A 75 8.45 6.02 -9.57
N GLY A 76 8.05 5.57 -8.40
CA GLY A 76 8.95 5.15 -7.34
C GLY A 76 9.58 6.27 -6.51
N LYS A 77 9.21 7.51 -6.72
CA LYS A 77 9.68 8.63 -5.90
C LYS A 77 9.05 8.59 -4.52
N TYR A 78 9.86 8.78 -3.50
CA TYR A 78 9.43 8.79 -2.12
C TYR A 78 9.99 10.02 -1.40
N ASN A 79 9.10 10.86 -0.89
CA ASN A 79 9.47 12.08 -0.19
C ASN A 79 9.54 11.82 1.31
N ILE A 80 10.70 12.08 1.91
CA ILE A 80 10.94 11.88 3.34
C ILE A 80 10.93 13.24 4.02
N THR A 81 9.75 13.69 4.42
CA THR A 81 9.55 14.96 5.11
C THR A 81 8.22 14.99 5.85
N ASN A 82 8.16 15.70 6.98
CA ASN A 82 6.92 15.96 7.70
C ASN A 82 6.04 17.03 7.03
N ASP A 83 6.55 17.73 6.01
CA ASP A 83 5.90 18.90 5.43
C ASP A 83 5.05 18.58 4.19
N PHE A 84 4.91 17.30 3.86
CA PHE A 84 4.19 16.83 2.67
C PHE A 84 2.69 16.60 2.88
N GLY A 85 2.17 17.00 4.01
CA GLY A 85 0.79 16.79 4.43
C GLY A 85 0.65 15.69 5.48
N GLY A 86 -0.54 15.60 6.06
CA GLY A 86 -0.82 14.71 7.18
C GLY A 86 -0.33 15.28 8.51
N THR A 87 -0.70 14.61 9.58
CA THR A 87 -0.49 15.08 10.96
C THR A 87 0.13 14.01 11.87
N LEU A 88 0.77 12.99 11.31
CA LEU A 88 1.35 11.89 12.08
C LEU A 88 2.32 12.40 13.16
N TYR A 89 3.11 13.42 12.82
CA TYR A 89 4.06 14.03 13.76
C TYR A 89 3.41 14.67 14.99
N GLU A 90 2.15 15.04 14.93
CA GLU A 90 1.40 15.56 16.09
C GLU A 90 1.15 14.48 17.15
N TYR A 91 1.09 13.20 16.73
CA TYR A 91 0.82 12.05 17.60
C TYR A 91 2.08 11.40 18.13
N ILE A 92 3.12 11.29 17.32
CA ILE A 92 4.34 10.53 17.65
C ILE A 92 5.61 11.39 17.66
N GLY A 93 5.52 12.67 17.33
CA GLY A 93 6.66 13.57 17.20
C GLY A 93 7.33 13.52 15.83
N ARG A 94 8.05 14.59 15.47
CA ARG A 94 8.69 14.74 14.16
C ARG A 94 9.82 13.73 13.94
N ASP A 95 10.62 13.46 14.96
CA ASP A 95 11.77 12.55 14.84
C ASP A 95 11.32 11.11 14.63
N GLU A 96 10.31 10.64 15.36
CA GLU A 96 9.75 9.30 15.20
C GLU A 96 9.07 9.16 13.84
N ALA A 97 8.31 10.16 13.40
CA ALA A 97 7.69 10.15 12.07
C ALA A 97 8.74 10.05 10.96
N MET A 98 9.84 10.81 11.06
CA MET A 98 10.95 10.74 10.12
C MET A 98 11.66 9.39 10.15
N ALA A 99 11.83 8.79 11.33
CA ALA A 99 12.44 7.47 11.49
C ALA A 99 11.60 6.39 10.79
N LEU A 100 10.28 6.44 10.92
CA LEU A 100 9.36 5.52 10.23
C LEU A 100 9.42 5.68 8.70
N MET A 101 9.49 6.92 8.21
CA MET A 101 9.61 7.17 6.77
C MET A 101 10.91 6.59 6.20
N ARG A 102 12.03 6.74 6.92
CA ARG A 102 13.32 6.16 6.53
C ARG A 102 13.31 4.64 6.59
N TYR A 103 12.64 4.06 7.56
CA TYR A 103 12.45 2.62 7.67
C TYR A 103 11.74 2.07 6.43
N VAL A 104 10.62 2.68 6.02
CA VAL A 104 9.89 2.31 4.80
C VAL A 104 10.75 2.45 3.54
N ASP A 105 11.54 3.52 3.43
CA ASP A 105 12.45 3.72 2.29
C ASP A 105 13.55 2.65 2.25
N GLY A 106 14.10 2.27 3.38
CA GLY A 106 15.11 1.21 3.50
C GLY A 106 14.57 -0.14 3.05
N ASP A 107 13.40 -0.54 3.54
CA ASP A 107 12.75 -1.79 3.16
C ASP A 107 12.41 -1.82 1.67
N ARG A 108 11.88 -0.72 1.13
CA ARG A 108 11.56 -0.60 -0.28
C ARG A 108 12.78 -0.83 -1.19
N LYS A 109 13.94 -0.36 -0.79
CA LYS A 109 15.20 -0.53 -1.54
C LYS A 109 15.73 -1.96 -1.47
N SER A 110 15.42 -2.70 -0.42
CA SER A 110 15.86 -4.09 -0.27
C SER A 110 15.03 -5.11 -1.07
N VAL A 111 13.89 -4.70 -1.59
CA VAL A 111 12.93 -5.56 -2.33
C VAL A 111 13.10 -5.43 -3.85
N VAL A 112 13.94 -4.53 -4.30
CA VAL A 112 14.17 -4.30 -5.74
C VAL A 112 15.38 -5.08 -6.24
#